data_aa2ffab17e88c91542107e866870d6af
#
_entry.id   aa2ffab17e88c91542107e866870d6af
#
_cell.length_a   1.000
_cell.length_b   1.000
_cell.length_c   1.000
_cell.angle_alpha   90.00
_cell.angle_beta   90.00
_cell.angle_gamma   90.00
#
_symmetry.space_group_name_H-M   'P 1'
#
loop_
_entity.id
_entity.type
_entity.pdbx_description
1 polymer ?
#
loop_
_entity_poly.entity_id
_entity_poly.type
_entity_poly.pdbx_seq_one_letter_code
_entity_poly.pdbx_strand_id
1 'polypeptide(L)'
;IDKKKKTTAGSGTAFFVDEKGHVVTNYHVVEDSDDECKIMYRNKEYDAKIIAKDSKLDLALLKTSIKNKNFIKISNKSPVKLQRIIAAGYPHGKNLSDDLKFTSGIISALKGYDDDTAQLQIDAALNPGNSGGPIVDEKNGNLVAVAVAGLRKDMSEGINFGIKASQVSDFLNSNKINNRKISLKNSEISTVLENSTVYIFFK
;
A
#
# COMPACT_ATOMS: atom_id res chain seq x y z
N ILE A 1 -24.56 20.39 -22.71
CA ILE A 1 -25.04 19.18 -22.00
C ILE A 1 -23.80 18.58 -21.33
N ASP A 2 -23.54 19.01 -20.08
CA ASP A 2 -22.44 18.48 -19.28
C ASP A 2 -22.70 16.99 -19.02
N LYS A 3 -21.84 16.14 -19.61
CA LYS A 3 -21.74 14.74 -19.18
C LYS A 3 -21.18 14.72 -17.76
N LYS A 4 -22.05 14.65 -16.75
CA LYS A 4 -21.66 14.24 -15.41
C LYS A 4 -20.89 12.92 -15.54
N LYS A 5 -19.56 12.95 -15.36
CA LYS A 5 -18.73 11.78 -15.19
C LYS A 5 -19.31 11.01 -14.00
N LYS A 6 -19.82 9.82 -14.23
CA LYS A 6 -20.22 8.91 -13.14
C LYS A 6 -18.94 8.61 -12.36
N THR A 7 -18.76 9.21 -11.20
CA THR A 7 -17.74 8.78 -10.25
C THR A 7 -18.10 7.38 -9.80
N THR A 8 -17.35 6.41 -10.25
CA THR A 8 -17.42 5.03 -9.75
C THR A 8 -16.79 5.02 -8.37
N ALA A 9 -17.50 4.52 -7.37
CA ALA A 9 -16.93 4.36 -6.03
C ALA A 9 -15.76 3.38 -6.06
N GLY A 10 -14.63 3.74 -5.44
CA GLY A 10 -13.44 2.90 -5.33
C GLY A 10 -12.95 2.78 -3.90
N SER A 11 -12.26 1.70 -3.61
CA SER A 11 -11.66 1.50 -2.29
C SER A 11 -10.44 0.57 -2.33
N GLY A 12 -9.58 0.68 -1.33
CA GLY A 12 -8.39 -0.13 -1.18
C GLY A 12 -7.72 0.10 0.17
N THR A 13 -6.43 -0.13 0.19
CA THR A 13 -5.57 0.06 1.35
C THR A 13 -4.53 1.15 1.06
N ALA A 14 -4.15 1.91 2.07
CA ALA A 14 -3.05 2.86 2.02
C ALA A 14 -2.25 2.79 3.32
N PHE A 15 -1.06 3.36 3.35
CA PHE A 15 -0.25 3.39 4.57
C PHE A 15 0.57 4.68 4.69
N PHE A 16 0.79 5.11 5.93
CA PHE A 16 1.62 6.28 6.22
C PHE A 16 3.09 6.02 5.94
N VAL A 17 3.75 6.98 5.28
CA VAL A 17 5.17 6.94 4.91
C VAL A 17 6.01 7.99 5.65
N ASP A 18 5.39 8.91 6.35
CA ASP A 18 6.05 9.87 7.24
C ASP A 18 5.12 10.35 8.37
N GLU A 19 5.66 11.09 9.31
CA GLU A 19 4.91 11.66 10.43
C GLU A 19 4.08 12.90 10.06
N LYS A 20 4.23 13.42 8.84
CA LYS A 20 3.50 14.61 8.37
C LYS A 20 2.15 14.29 7.74
N GLY A 21 1.79 12.99 7.64
CA GLY A 21 0.51 12.54 7.11
C GLY A 21 0.49 12.26 5.61
N HIS A 22 1.64 11.96 5.02
CA HIS A 22 1.69 11.43 3.67
C HIS A 22 1.37 9.93 3.71
N VAL A 23 0.52 9.49 2.78
CA VAL A 23 0.14 8.08 2.59
C VAL A 23 0.38 7.65 1.16
N VAL A 24 0.76 6.39 0.98
CA VAL A 24 0.93 5.74 -0.32
C VAL A 24 -0.16 4.71 -0.53
N THR A 25 -0.64 4.60 -1.76
CA THR A 25 -1.55 3.55 -2.26
C THR A 25 -1.24 3.25 -3.73
N ASN A 26 -1.97 2.33 -4.37
CA ASN A 26 -1.89 2.16 -5.81
C ASN A 26 -2.61 3.28 -6.57
N TYR A 27 -2.12 3.56 -7.78
CA TYR A 27 -2.77 4.50 -8.71
C TYR A 27 -4.19 4.03 -9.07
N HIS A 28 -4.35 2.74 -9.45
CA HIS A 28 -5.65 2.19 -9.84
C HIS A 28 -6.71 2.24 -8.74
N VAL A 29 -6.32 2.34 -7.46
CA VAL A 29 -7.25 2.52 -6.34
C VAL A 29 -7.90 3.90 -6.35
N VAL A 30 -7.21 4.91 -6.91
CA VAL A 30 -7.62 6.33 -6.87
C VAL A 30 -7.79 6.97 -8.26
N GLU A 31 -7.64 6.20 -9.34
CA GLU A 31 -7.63 6.76 -10.71
C GLU A 31 -8.92 7.45 -11.11
N ASP A 32 -10.06 6.92 -10.66
CA ASP A 32 -11.39 7.45 -10.95
C ASP A 32 -11.89 8.51 -9.96
N SER A 33 -11.07 8.86 -8.95
CA SER A 33 -11.41 9.91 -7.99
C SER A 33 -11.17 11.31 -8.58
N ASP A 34 -11.94 12.30 -8.13
CA ASP A 34 -11.77 13.73 -8.47
C ASP A 34 -10.64 14.39 -7.65
N ASP A 35 -9.46 13.72 -7.56
CA ASP A 35 -8.27 14.12 -6.79
C ASP A 35 -8.47 14.21 -5.26
N GLU A 36 -9.63 13.81 -4.75
CA GLU A 36 -9.94 13.75 -3.33
C GLU A 36 -10.44 12.36 -2.95
N CYS A 37 -9.79 11.79 -1.95
CA CYS A 37 -10.18 10.53 -1.32
C CYS A 37 -10.43 10.75 0.16
N LYS A 38 -10.99 9.74 0.81
CA LYS A 38 -11.11 9.67 2.26
C LYS A 38 -10.34 8.48 2.79
N ILE A 39 -9.79 8.64 3.97
CA ILE A 39 -9.21 7.52 4.72
C ILE A 39 -9.93 7.34 6.04
N MET A 40 -10.01 6.09 6.47
CA MET A 40 -10.50 5.74 7.81
C MET A 40 -9.29 5.55 8.74
N TYR A 41 -9.17 6.41 9.74
CA TYR A 41 -8.12 6.33 10.75
C TYR A 41 -8.72 6.44 12.14
N ARG A 42 -8.50 5.43 13.00
CA ARG A 42 -9.04 5.35 14.35
C ARG A 42 -10.56 5.62 14.40
N ASN A 43 -11.31 4.94 13.51
CA ASN A 43 -12.78 5.05 13.38
C ASN A 43 -13.30 6.44 13.00
N LYS A 44 -12.45 7.30 12.41
CA LYS A 44 -12.83 8.61 11.88
C LYS A 44 -12.42 8.75 10.43
N GLU A 45 -13.26 9.43 9.65
CA GLU A 45 -12.96 9.79 8.27
C GLU A 45 -12.12 11.07 8.22
N TYR A 46 -11.10 11.06 7.36
CA TYR A 46 -10.25 12.20 7.07
C TYR A 46 -10.11 12.36 5.57
N ASP A 47 -10.08 13.59 5.10
CA ASP A 47 -9.81 13.89 3.70
C ASP A 47 -8.34 13.61 3.38
N ALA A 48 -8.13 13.04 2.20
CA ALA A 48 -6.81 12.71 1.67
C ALA A 48 -6.72 13.26 0.24
N LYS A 49 -5.95 14.32 0.07
CA LYS A 49 -5.73 14.95 -1.23
C LYS A 49 -4.61 14.26 -1.98
N ILE A 50 -4.85 13.88 -3.23
CA ILE A 50 -3.83 13.31 -4.10
C ILE A 50 -2.84 14.42 -4.48
N ILE A 51 -1.56 14.21 -4.26
CA ILE A 51 -0.49 15.17 -4.55
C ILE A 51 0.48 14.69 -5.64
N ALA A 52 0.53 13.39 -5.89
CA ALA A 52 1.28 12.81 -7.02
C ALA A 52 0.69 11.46 -7.44
N LYS A 53 0.79 11.17 -8.73
CA LYS A 53 0.35 9.91 -9.37
C LYS A 53 1.43 9.42 -10.32
N ASP A 54 1.65 8.12 -10.37
CA ASP A 54 2.45 7.44 -11.37
C ASP A 54 1.69 6.21 -11.88
N SER A 55 1.10 6.32 -13.06
CA SER A 55 0.29 5.25 -13.67
C SER A 55 1.14 4.09 -14.18
N LYS A 56 2.43 4.29 -14.47
CA LYS A 56 3.34 3.22 -14.94
C LYS A 56 3.79 2.34 -13.79
N LEU A 57 4.10 2.96 -12.65
CA LEU A 57 4.45 2.24 -11.42
C LEU A 57 3.24 1.78 -10.63
N ASP A 58 2.02 2.24 -11.00
CA ASP A 58 0.79 2.03 -10.25
C ASP A 58 0.88 2.54 -8.80
N LEU A 59 1.43 3.74 -8.60
CA LEU A 59 1.58 4.39 -7.31
C LEU A 59 0.85 5.74 -7.25
N ALA A 60 0.29 6.06 -6.09
CA ALA A 60 -0.25 7.36 -5.77
C ALA A 60 0.20 7.80 -4.37
N LEU A 61 0.47 9.10 -4.23
CA LEU A 61 0.84 9.76 -3.00
C LEU A 61 -0.24 10.77 -2.62
N LEU A 62 -0.74 10.65 -1.39
CA LEU A 62 -1.78 11.52 -0.86
C LEU A 62 -1.30 12.23 0.40
N LYS A 63 -1.92 13.38 0.66
CA LYS A 63 -1.67 14.19 1.87
C LYS A 63 -2.94 14.28 2.71
N THR A 64 -2.79 13.98 4.01
CA THR A 64 -3.83 14.12 5.03
C THR A 64 -3.45 15.18 6.07
N SER A 65 -4.41 15.60 6.88
CA SER A 65 -4.16 16.47 8.05
C SER A 65 -3.60 15.70 9.26
N ILE A 66 -3.55 14.37 9.20
CA ILE A 66 -3.14 13.51 10.31
C ILE A 66 -1.62 13.63 10.51
N LYS A 67 -1.22 13.83 11.76
CA LYS A 67 0.18 13.66 12.18
C LYS A 67 0.30 12.29 12.84
N ASN A 68 1.07 11.39 12.23
CA ASN A 68 1.21 10.01 12.69
C ASN A 68 2.68 9.64 12.90
N LYS A 69 3.07 9.41 14.13
CA LYS A 69 4.43 8.93 14.45
C LYS A 69 4.67 7.48 14.04
N ASN A 70 3.59 6.72 13.80
CA ASN A 70 3.66 5.35 13.32
C ASN A 70 3.55 5.37 11.79
N PHE A 71 4.66 5.21 11.11
CA PHE A 71 4.71 5.07 9.65
C PHE A 71 5.68 3.97 9.26
N ILE A 72 5.51 3.41 8.09
CA ILE A 72 6.32 2.28 7.61
C ILE A 72 7.61 2.79 7.01
N LYS A 73 8.73 2.30 7.54
CA LYS A 73 10.05 2.58 6.98
C LYS A 73 10.26 1.77 5.72
N ILE A 74 10.72 2.42 4.66
CA ILE A 74 11.07 1.75 3.42
C ILE A 74 12.42 1.02 3.60
N SER A 75 12.48 -0.24 3.17
CA SER A 75 13.71 -1.00 3.17
C SER A 75 14.71 -0.41 2.17
N ASN A 76 15.95 -0.26 2.60
CA ASN A 76 17.08 0.06 1.73
C ASN A 76 17.84 -1.19 1.26
N LYS A 77 17.39 -2.38 1.65
CA LYS A 77 17.96 -3.66 1.25
C LYS A 77 17.20 -4.21 0.05
N SER A 78 17.92 -4.77 -0.90
CA SER A 78 17.31 -5.52 -1.99
C SER A 78 16.57 -6.75 -1.45
N PRO A 79 15.37 -7.05 -1.96
CA PRO A 79 14.64 -8.25 -1.59
C PRO A 79 15.37 -9.50 -2.09
N VAL A 80 15.20 -10.61 -1.38
CA VAL A 80 15.76 -11.91 -1.76
C VAL A 80 14.67 -12.99 -1.83
N LYS A 81 14.84 -13.99 -2.69
CA LYS A 81 13.91 -15.13 -2.76
C LYS A 81 13.87 -15.85 -1.41
N LEU A 82 12.71 -16.40 -1.05
CA LEU A 82 12.41 -17.06 0.22
C LEU A 82 12.41 -16.11 1.45
N GLN A 83 12.60 -14.81 1.26
CA GLN A 83 12.42 -13.83 2.33
C GLN A 83 10.98 -13.88 2.84
N ARG A 84 10.80 -14.06 4.15
CA ARG A 84 9.48 -14.08 4.77
C ARG A 84 8.91 -12.67 4.88
N ILE A 85 7.63 -12.56 4.53
CA ILE A 85 6.92 -11.28 4.47
C ILE A 85 5.54 -11.37 5.12
N ILE A 86 5.04 -10.21 5.54
CA ILE A 86 3.66 -10.01 6.00
C ILE A 86 3.03 -8.94 5.11
N ALA A 87 1.87 -9.24 4.52
CA ALA A 87 1.04 -8.28 3.83
C ALA A 87 -0.11 -7.84 4.75
N ALA A 88 -0.43 -6.55 4.75
CA ALA A 88 -1.52 -5.98 5.54
C ALA A 88 -2.49 -5.22 4.63
N GLY A 89 -3.81 -5.35 4.89
CA GLY A 89 -4.80 -4.64 4.10
C GLY A 89 -6.24 -4.88 4.55
N TYR A 90 -7.16 -4.28 3.80
CA TYR A 90 -8.60 -4.33 4.04
C TYR A 90 -9.31 -5.07 2.90
N PRO A 91 -9.16 -6.42 2.79
CA PRO A 91 -9.79 -7.19 1.74
C PRO A 91 -11.32 -7.04 1.80
N HIS A 92 -11.92 -6.83 0.62
CA HIS A 92 -13.37 -6.61 0.46
C HIS A 92 -13.91 -5.39 1.24
N GLY A 93 -13.04 -4.50 1.73
CA GLY A 93 -13.40 -3.29 2.43
C GLY A 93 -14.29 -3.55 3.66
N LYS A 94 -15.20 -2.63 3.95
CA LYS A 94 -16.14 -2.74 5.08
C LYS A 94 -17.17 -3.87 4.97
N ASN A 95 -17.32 -4.47 3.78
CA ASN A 95 -18.28 -5.56 3.56
C ASN A 95 -17.92 -6.84 4.32
N LEU A 96 -16.62 -7.05 4.58
CA LEU A 96 -16.17 -8.22 5.33
C LEU A 96 -16.00 -7.91 6.82
N SER A 97 -15.25 -6.86 7.16
CA SER A 97 -14.99 -6.42 8.55
C SER A 97 -14.15 -5.14 8.53
N ASP A 98 -14.29 -4.31 9.55
CA ASP A 98 -13.51 -3.07 9.71
C ASP A 98 -12.07 -3.31 10.18
N ASP A 99 -11.71 -4.57 10.55
CA ASP A 99 -10.37 -4.90 11.02
C ASP A 99 -9.36 -5.00 9.89
N LEU A 100 -8.12 -4.56 10.15
CA LEU A 100 -6.96 -4.83 9.32
C LEU A 100 -6.66 -6.33 9.30
N LYS A 101 -6.46 -6.90 8.10
CA LYS A 101 -6.10 -8.31 7.93
C LYS A 101 -4.63 -8.45 7.60
N PHE A 102 -4.03 -9.51 8.12
CA PHE A 102 -2.65 -9.90 7.82
C PHE A 102 -2.64 -11.23 7.08
N THR A 103 -1.79 -11.33 6.07
CA THR A 103 -1.41 -12.59 5.44
C THR A 103 0.10 -12.70 5.44
N SER A 104 0.63 -13.91 5.58
CA SER A 104 2.07 -14.15 5.56
C SER A 104 2.45 -15.06 4.39
N GLY A 105 3.67 -14.95 3.94
CA GLY A 105 4.22 -15.75 2.86
C GLY A 105 5.70 -15.45 2.65
N ILE A 106 6.16 -15.75 1.43
CA ILE A 106 7.54 -15.52 1.01
C ILE A 106 7.59 -14.77 -0.33
N ILE A 107 8.74 -14.22 -0.64
CA ILE A 107 9.06 -13.74 -1.97
C ILE A 107 9.38 -14.96 -2.85
N SER A 108 8.53 -15.25 -3.83
CA SER A 108 8.66 -16.38 -4.75
C SER A 108 9.58 -16.05 -5.93
N ALA A 109 9.51 -14.82 -6.46
CA ALA A 109 10.36 -14.34 -7.54
C ALA A 109 10.68 -12.85 -7.42
N LEU A 110 11.81 -12.42 -8.03
CA LEU A 110 12.27 -11.03 -7.98
C LEU A 110 11.84 -10.20 -9.20
N LYS A 111 10.95 -10.74 -10.01
CA LYS A 111 10.28 -10.06 -11.13
C LYS A 111 8.78 -10.32 -11.03
N GLY A 112 8.00 -9.37 -11.50
CA GLY A 112 6.56 -9.47 -11.59
C GLY A 112 6.11 -10.15 -12.89
N TYR A 113 4.85 -9.87 -13.25
CA TYR A 113 4.26 -10.37 -14.48
C TYR A 113 5.04 -9.85 -15.71
N ASP A 114 5.21 -10.73 -16.73
CA ASP A 114 5.93 -10.44 -17.97
C ASP A 114 7.36 -9.90 -17.73
N ASP A 115 8.05 -10.50 -16.76
CA ASP A 115 9.41 -10.12 -16.37
C ASP A 115 9.56 -8.68 -15.85
N ASP A 116 8.48 -8.04 -15.39
CA ASP A 116 8.51 -6.69 -14.83
C ASP A 116 9.49 -6.61 -13.66
N THR A 117 10.56 -5.84 -13.86
CA THR A 117 11.63 -5.65 -12.87
C THR A 117 11.25 -4.69 -11.73
N ALA A 118 10.20 -3.89 -11.89
CA ALA A 118 9.67 -2.99 -10.86
C ALA A 118 8.87 -3.75 -9.79
N GLN A 119 8.46 -4.97 -10.09
CA GLN A 119 7.64 -5.81 -9.22
C GLN A 119 8.41 -7.05 -8.72
N LEU A 120 7.82 -7.70 -7.72
CA LEU A 120 8.19 -9.03 -7.24
C LEU A 120 6.95 -9.89 -7.10
N GLN A 121 7.13 -11.21 -7.13
CA GLN A 121 6.07 -12.19 -6.90
C GLN A 121 6.13 -12.71 -5.46
N ILE A 122 4.96 -12.86 -4.84
CA ILE A 122 4.78 -13.43 -3.52
C ILE A 122 3.71 -14.54 -3.53
N ASP A 123 3.73 -15.42 -2.54
CA ASP A 123 2.71 -16.44 -2.32
C ASP A 123 1.72 -16.07 -1.20
N ALA A 124 1.95 -14.99 -0.46
CA ALA A 124 0.97 -14.47 0.48
C ALA A 124 -0.35 -14.13 -0.22
N ALA A 125 -1.46 -14.58 0.35
CA ALA A 125 -2.78 -14.36 -0.23
C ALA A 125 -3.14 -12.87 -0.28
N LEU A 126 -3.48 -12.37 -1.47
CA LEU A 126 -4.02 -11.03 -1.69
C LEU A 126 -5.40 -11.12 -2.31
N ASN A 127 -6.35 -10.36 -1.77
CA ASN A 127 -7.71 -10.25 -2.28
C ASN A 127 -8.02 -8.80 -2.68
N PRO A 128 -9.05 -8.56 -3.51
CA PRO A 128 -9.51 -7.20 -3.81
C PRO A 128 -9.70 -6.39 -2.52
N GLY A 129 -9.14 -5.18 -2.50
CA GLY A 129 -9.06 -4.32 -1.30
C GLY A 129 -7.71 -4.33 -0.59
N ASN A 130 -6.85 -5.35 -0.81
CA ASN A 130 -5.46 -5.33 -0.34
C ASN A 130 -4.56 -4.42 -1.20
N SER A 131 -4.99 -4.05 -2.42
CA SER A 131 -4.26 -3.11 -3.30
C SER A 131 -3.87 -1.84 -2.57
N GLY A 132 -2.61 -1.46 -2.69
CA GLY A 132 -2.02 -0.30 -2.02
C GLY A 132 -1.56 -0.56 -0.60
N GLY A 133 -1.80 -1.77 -0.06
CA GLY A 133 -1.35 -2.18 1.27
C GLY A 133 0.15 -2.47 1.34
N PRO A 134 0.75 -2.33 2.53
CA PRO A 134 2.16 -2.61 2.72
C PRO A 134 2.43 -4.11 2.78
N ILE A 135 3.52 -4.53 2.14
CA ILE A 135 4.17 -5.82 2.31
C ILE A 135 5.49 -5.56 3.01
N VAL A 136 5.65 -6.09 4.21
CA VAL A 136 6.81 -5.81 5.07
C VAL A 136 7.63 -7.07 5.34
N ASP A 137 8.91 -6.88 5.63
CA ASP A 137 9.79 -7.93 6.12
C ASP A 137 9.34 -8.42 7.50
N GLU A 138 9.14 -9.73 7.66
CA GLU A 138 8.65 -10.34 8.92
C GLU A 138 9.60 -10.10 10.11
N LYS A 139 10.90 -9.85 9.86
CA LYS A 139 11.90 -9.69 10.93
C LYS A 139 11.97 -8.27 11.49
N ASN A 140 11.71 -7.26 10.66
CA ASN A 140 11.99 -5.87 11.05
C ASN A 140 10.88 -4.87 10.71
N GLY A 141 9.79 -5.32 10.04
CA GLY A 141 8.64 -4.49 9.67
C GLY A 141 8.92 -3.41 8.63
N ASN A 142 10.08 -3.43 7.95
CA ASN A 142 10.37 -2.48 6.87
C ASN A 142 9.62 -2.88 5.60
N LEU A 143 9.18 -1.88 4.85
CA LEU A 143 8.50 -2.09 3.56
C LEU A 143 9.41 -2.83 2.58
N VAL A 144 8.93 -3.90 2.03
CA VAL A 144 9.56 -4.68 0.96
C VAL A 144 8.87 -4.41 -0.37
N ALA A 145 7.53 -4.27 -0.35
CA ALA A 145 6.74 -3.96 -1.54
C ALA A 145 5.38 -3.34 -1.16
N VAL A 146 4.67 -2.81 -2.17
CA VAL A 146 3.27 -2.40 -2.10
C VAL A 146 2.43 -3.44 -2.82
N ALA A 147 1.39 -3.96 -2.16
CA ALA A 147 0.53 -5.00 -2.71
C ALA A 147 -0.23 -4.52 -3.95
N VAL A 148 -0.26 -5.37 -4.97
CA VAL A 148 -1.09 -5.20 -6.17
C VAL A 148 -2.03 -6.40 -6.24
N ALA A 149 -3.28 -6.21 -5.82
CA ALA A 149 -4.28 -7.26 -5.76
C ALA A 149 -5.26 -7.19 -6.94
N GLY A 150 -5.67 -8.35 -7.43
CA GLY A 150 -6.79 -8.45 -8.38
C GLY A 150 -6.50 -8.13 -9.83
N LEU A 151 -5.23 -7.96 -10.23
CA LEU A 151 -4.88 -7.69 -11.62
C LEU A 151 -5.18 -8.87 -12.58
N ARG A 152 -5.33 -10.10 -12.06
CA ARG A 152 -5.68 -11.27 -12.87
C ARG A 152 -6.41 -12.32 -12.04
N LYS A 153 -7.71 -12.45 -12.29
CA LYS A 153 -8.56 -13.52 -11.73
C LYS A 153 -8.28 -14.91 -12.33
N ASP A 154 -7.53 -14.96 -13.41
CA ASP A 154 -7.19 -16.15 -14.19
C ASP A 154 -5.82 -16.76 -13.84
N MET A 155 -5.07 -16.15 -12.94
CA MET A 155 -3.81 -16.70 -12.45
C MET A 155 -4.07 -17.75 -11.35
N SER A 156 -3.26 -18.79 -11.35
CA SER A 156 -3.32 -19.86 -10.36
C SER A 156 -3.13 -19.34 -8.93
N GLU A 157 -3.71 -20.06 -7.96
CA GLU A 157 -3.54 -19.77 -6.53
C GLU A 157 -2.06 -19.60 -6.14
N GLY A 158 -1.76 -18.67 -5.22
CA GLY A 158 -0.40 -18.42 -4.75
C GLY A 158 0.46 -17.55 -5.67
N ILE A 159 -0.11 -16.92 -6.70
CA ILE A 159 0.60 -15.94 -7.53
C ILE A 159 0.02 -14.56 -7.29
N ASN A 160 0.76 -13.75 -6.54
CA ASN A 160 0.44 -12.35 -6.25
C ASN A 160 1.68 -11.48 -6.47
N PHE A 161 1.46 -10.18 -6.64
CA PHE A 161 2.54 -9.26 -6.98
C PHE A 161 2.62 -8.07 -6.01
N GLY A 162 3.78 -7.47 -5.95
CA GLY A 162 4.01 -6.22 -5.21
C GLY A 162 5.03 -5.33 -5.90
N ILE A 163 4.80 -4.03 -5.87
CA ILE A 163 5.72 -3.00 -6.37
C ILE A 163 6.86 -2.88 -5.37
N LYS A 164 8.09 -3.09 -5.81
CA LYS A 164 9.29 -3.10 -4.94
C LYS A 164 9.45 -1.80 -4.15
N ALA A 165 9.94 -1.93 -2.93
CA ALA A 165 10.25 -0.80 -2.05
C ALA A 165 11.22 0.22 -2.66
N SER A 166 12.14 -0.22 -3.54
CA SER A 166 13.03 0.68 -4.28
C SER A 166 12.26 1.64 -5.18
N GLN A 167 11.23 1.15 -5.90
CA GLN A 167 10.37 1.99 -6.74
C GLN A 167 9.56 2.99 -5.90
N VAL A 168 9.08 2.56 -4.74
CA VAL A 168 8.38 3.45 -3.78
C VAL A 168 9.34 4.52 -3.25
N SER A 169 10.58 4.15 -2.92
CA SER A 169 11.61 5.09 -2.48
C SER A 169 11.90 6.15 -3.54
N ASP A 170 12.09 5.74 -4.80
CA ASP A 170 12.35 6.66 -5.91
C ASP A 170 11.16 7.59 -6.16
N PHE A 171 9.94 7.06 -6.11
CA PHE A 171 8.71 7.85 -6.23
C PHE A 171 8.58 8.89 -5.11
N LEU A 172 8.83 8.52 -3.85
CA LEU A 172 8.81 9.46 -2.72
C LEU A 172 9.91 10.53 -2.83
N ASN A 173 11.13 10.13 -3.19
CA ASN A 173 12.26 11.06 -3.36
C ASN A 173 11.97 12.09 -4.46
N SER A 174 11.39 11.67 -5.59
CA SER A 174 10.97 12.56 -6.69
C SER A 174 9.94 13.58 -6.23
N ASN A 175 9.12 13.23 -5.23
CA ASN A 175 8.12 14.10 -4.63
C ASN A 175 8.61 14.82 -3.35
N LYS A 176 9.93 14.77 -3.06
CA LYS A 176 10.57 15.42 -1.90
C LYS A 176 10.04 14.93 -0.54
N ILE A 177 9.54 13.70 -0.48
CA ILE A 177 9.11 13.06 0.76
C ILE A 177 10.26 12.29 1.37
N ASN A 178 10.57 12.60 2.62
CA ASN A 178 11.65 11.96 3.36
C ASN A 178 11.09 10.88 4.30
N ASN A 179 11.32 9.62 3.95
CA ASN A 179 10.94 8.46 4.77
C ASN A 179 12.09 8.07 5.72
N ARG A 180 12.48 8.97 6.61
CA ARG A 180 13.48 8.69 7.65
C ARG A 180 12.79 8.41 8.98
N LYS A 181 12.78 7.15 9.41
CA LYS A 181 12.30 6.75 10.72
C LYS A 181 13.46 6.64 11.69
N ILE A 182 13.33 7.30 12.84
CA ILE A 182 14.13 6.96 14.01
C ILE A 182 13.64 5.59 14.48
N SER A 183 14.54 4.61 14.62
CA SER A 183 14.19 3.26 15.04
C SER A 183 13.35 3.29 16.32
N LEU A 184 12.11 2.89 16.23
CA LEU A 184 11.29 2.59 17.40
C LEU A 184 11.81 1.25 17.94
N LYS A 185 12.64 1.30 18.98
CA LYS A 185 13.09 0.09 19.69
C LYS A 185 11.85 -0.62 20.24
N ASN A 186 11.71 -1.91 19.94
CA ASN A 186 10.75 -2.86 20.53
C ASN A 186 9.26 -2.67 20.18
N SER A 187 8.88 -2.04 19.07
CA SER A 187 7.49 -2.10 18.61
C SER A 187 7.23 -3.42 17.89
N GLU A 188 6.19 -4.14 18.29
CA GLU A 188 5.71 -5.30 17.54
C GLU A 188 5.27 -4.89 16.14
N ILE A 189 5.57 -5.71 15.13
CA ILE A 189 5.26 -5.42 13.73
C ILE A 189 3.75 -5.23 13.53
N SER A 190 2.91 -6.05 14.17
CA SER A 190 1.45 -5.93 14.14
C SER A 190 1.00 -4.54 14.59
N THR A 191 1.51 -4.05 15.72
CA THR A 191 1.19 -2.72 16.26
C THR A 191 1.60 -1.60 15.30
N VAL A 192 2.78 -1.71 14.66
CA VAL A 192 3.20 -0.72 13.66
C VAL A 192 2.25 -0.74 12.46
N LEU A 193 1.92 -1.92 11.93
CA LEU A 193 1.02 -2.07 10.80
C LEU A 193 -0.40 -1.55 11.11
N GLU A 194 -0.97 -1.89 12.28
CA GLU A 194 -2.29 -1.42 12.71
C GLU A 194 -2.37 0.11 12.84
N ASN A 195 -1.30 0.74 13.30
CA ASN A 195 -1.26 2.19 13.48
C ASN A 195 -0.85 2.96 12.23
N SER A 196 -0.32 2.30 11.20
CA SER A 196 0.16 2.95 9.98
C SER A 196 -0.63 2.60 8.73
N THR A 197 -1.46 1.55 8.74
CA THR A 197 -2.24 1.10 7.58
C THR A 197 -3.68 1.57 7.72
N VAL A 198 -4.26 2.07 6.64
CA VAL A 198 -5.60 2.67 6.61
C VAL A 198 -6.41 2.18 5.42
N TYR A 199 -7.73 2.11 5.60
CA TYR A 199 -8.67 1.94 4.51
C TYR A 199 -8.82 3.26 3.77
N ILE A 200 -8.72 3.24 2.43
CA ILE A 200 -8.91 4.38 1.55
C ILE A 200 -10.11 4.15 0.64
N PHE A 201 -10.88 5.20 0.40
CA PHE A 201 -12.05 5.14 -0.47
C PHE A 201 -12.41 6.51 -1.05
N PHE A 202 -13.19 6.50 -2.12
CA PHE A 202 -13.87 7.69 -2.67
C PHE A 202 -15.29 7.32 -3.12
N LYS A 203 -16.15 8.32 -3.27
CA LYS A 203 -17.57 8.16 -3.67
C LYS A 203 -17.83 8.96 -4.94
#